data_c1964f47bf7240b50380466ef214d491
#
_entry.id   c1964f47bf7240b50380466ef214d491
#
_cell.length_a   1.000
_cell.length_b   1.000
_cell.length_c   1.000
_cell.angle_alpha   90.00
_cell.angle_beta   90.00
_cell.angle_gamma   90.00
#
_symmetry.space_group_name_H-M   'P 1'
#
loop_
_entity.id
_entity.type
_entity.pdbx_description
1 polymer ?
#
loop_
_entity_poly.entity_id
_entity_poly.type
_entity_poly.pdbx_seq_one_letter_code
_entity_poly.pdbx_strand_id
1 'polypeptide(L)'
;MDFLCYLHAGWDPLVRPAESTRPWMDATPESFAYRCLPLNIANAHGWEILSPCDAEAYWTGQSGPEAVIVKNAPGTQKQNAAVSLFGQGTVTFHIQALFRTPPGWDLFITGSPNRPKDGIMPLSGVVETDWSPYSFTMNWKFTRRNHRIKFQRGEPICFVFPVQRGALERMDPKVVDLEENPALEADYKAWSKSRDEFQANIASARSPAERWQKRYYRGVGMADEHPVADHRTRLRLKPFVAGEPAAEAVPTMTFDEAGLARIIGAATAAAREGATAAELAVALARAGVPGGAAARLAAACGEDAEQTLPAPSSYGRGPG
;
A
#
# COMPACT_ATOMS: atom_id res chain seq x y z
N MET A 1 2.99 -10.19 -11.24
CA MET A 1 3.46 -9.05 -10.43
C MET A 1 3.61 -9.52 -9.01
N ASP A 2 4.78 -9.33 -8.41
CA ASP A 2 5.04 -9.74 -7.03
C ASP A 2 4.82 -8.55 -6.09
N PHE A 3 4.12 -8.82 -5.01
CA PHE A 3 4.01 -7.92 -3.87
C PHE A 3 4.58 -8.66 -2.68
N LEU A 4 5.77 -8.25 -2.25
CA LEU A 4 6.59 -8.98 -1.29
C LEU A 4 6.52 -8.34 0.08
N CYS A 5 6.64 -9.18 1.11
CA CYS A 5 6.73 -8.77 2.50
C CYS A 5 7.98 -9.44 3.09
N TYR A 6 9.05 -8.68 3.30
CA TYR A 6 10.29 -9.18 3.88
C TYR A 6 10.23 -9.08 5.39
N LEU A 7 10.60 -10.15 6.05
CA LEU A 7 10.62 -10.26 7.50
C LEU A 7 12.06 -10.18 8.01
N HIS A 8 12.31 -9.28 8.94
CA HIS A 8 13.51 -9.31 9.74
C HIS A 8 13.40 -10.44 10.80
N ALA A 9 14.51 -11.06 11.18
CA ALA A 9 14.52 -12.12 12.19
C ALA A 9 13.80 -11.67 13.47
N GLY A 10 12.81 -12.46 13.90
CA GLY A 10 11.95 -12.15 15.05
C GLY A 10 10.75 -11.23 14.75
N TRP A 11 10.57 -10.81 13.50
CA TRP A 11 9.38 -10.07 13.08
C TRP A 11 8.29 -11.04 12.61
N ASP A 12 7.06 -10.76 13.02
CA ASP A 12 5.87 -11.48 12.58
C ASP A 12 4.77 -10.47 12.32
N PRO A 13 4.72 -9.90 11.11
CA PRO A 13 3.60 -9.06 10.72
C PRO A 13 2.41 -9.99 10.48
N LEU A 14 1.41 -9.90 11.31
CA LEU A 14 0.15 -10.60 11.11
C LEU A 14 -0.58 -9.95 9.94
N VAL A 15 -0.28 -10.37 8.71
CA VAL A 15 -0.87 -9.84 7.48
C VAL A 15 -1.85 -10.85 6.89
N ARG A 16 -3.05 -10.39 6.56
CA ARG A 16 -4.06 -11.22 5.88
C ARG A 16 -4.78 -10.43 4.79
N PRO A 17 -5.38 -11.08 3.78
CA PRO A 17 -6.38 -10.45 2.93
C PRO A 17 -7.50 -9.88 3.79
N ALA A 18 -7.95 -8.67 3.47
CA ALA A 18 -9.02 -8.03 4.22
C ALA A 18 -10.35 -8.77 4.03
N GLU A 19 -11.11 -8.87 5.09
CA GLU A 19 -12.44 -9.47 5.08
C GLU A 19 -13.46 -8.53 4.42
N SER A 20 -14.41 -9.08 3.69
CA SER A 20 -15.54 -8.32 3.13
C SER A 20 -16.60 -7.96 4.18
N THR A 21 -16.60 -8.64 5.34
CA THR A 21 -17.58 -8.48 6.41
C THR A 21 -17.18 -7.41 7.42
N ARG A 22 -18.19 -6.78 8.02
CA ARG A 22 -18.04 -5.80 9.11
C ARG A 22 -19.14 -6.00 10.14
N PRO A 23 -18.83 -5.99 11.46
CA PRO A 23 -19.83 -6.24 12.50
C PRO A 23 -21.05 -5.32 12.42
N TRP A 24 -20.85 -4.03 12.10
CA TRP A 24 -21.98 -3.11 11.96
C TRP A 24 -22.84 -3.40 10.73
N MET A 25 -22.27 -3.95 9.65
CA MET A 25 -23.01 -4.37 8.45
C MET A 25 -23.83 -5.63 8.76
N ASP A 26 -23.24 -6.57 9.53
CA ASP A 26 -23.96 -7.76 10.01
C ASP A 26 -25.15 -7.38 10.89
N ALA A 27 -25.01 -6.33 11.72
CA ALA A 27 -26.03 -5.85 12.63
C ALA A 27 -27.16 -5.05 11.94
N THR A 28 -27.03 -4.70 10.66
CA THR A 28 -28.14 -4.06 9.94
C THR A 28 -29.29 -5.05 9.73
N PRO A 29 -30.57 -4.59 9.73
CA PRO A 29 -31.72 -5.47 9.50
C PRO A 29 -31.51 -6.32 8.24
N GLU A 30 -31.61 -7.64 8.34
CA GLU A 30 -31.37 -8.58 7.24
C GLU A 30 -29.98 -8.43 6.57
N SER A 31 -29.00 -7.93 7.31
CA SER A 31 -27.66 -7.60 6.81
C SER A 31 -27.73 -6.69 5.57
N PHE A 32 -28.67 -5.73 5.58
CA PHE A 32 -29.01 -4.89 4.43
C PHE A 32 -27.81 -4.12 3.85
N ALA A 33 -26.84 -3.73 4.69
CA ALA A 33 -25.67 -2.98 4.24
C ALA A 33 -24.87 -3.71 3.18
N TYR A 34 -24.88 -5.05 3.15
CA TYR A 34 -24.19 -5.84 2.12
C TYR A 34 -24.83 -5.77 0.72
N ARG A 35 -25.99 -5.16 0.61
CA ARG A 35 -26.60 -4.84 -0.70
C ARG A 35 -25.87 -3.71 -1.42
N CYS A 36 -25.06 -2.93 -0.70
CA CYS A 36 -24.18 -1.92 -1.26
C CYS A 36 -22.88 -2.58 -1.73
N LEU A 37 -22.82 -2.96 -3.01
CA LEU A 37 -21.63 -3.59 -3.60
C LEU A 37 -20.35 -2.77 -3.45
N PRO A 38 -20.34 -1.43 -3.66
CA PRO A 38 -19.13 -0.63 -3.44
C PRO A 38 -18.53 -0.77 -2.05
N LEU A 39 -19.35 -0.86 -0.99
CA LEU A 39 -18.86 -1.08 0.38
C LEU A 39 -18.21 -2.46 0.53
N ASN A 40 -18.81 -3.49 -0.05
CA ASN A 40 -18.27 -4.85 0.01
C ASN A 40 -16.92 -4.96 -0.70
N ILE A 41 -16.81 -4.34 -1.87
CA ILE A 41 -15.55 -4.32 -2.63
C ILE A 41 -14.49 -3.53 -1.86
N ALA A 42 -14.81 -2.36 -1.33
CA ALA A 42 -13.88 -1.55 -0.55
C ALA A 42 -13.37 -2.30 0.69
N ASN A 43 -14.25 -3.04 1.39
CA ASN A 43 -13.87 -3.85 2.56
C ASN A 43 -12.75 -4.84 2.25
N ALA A 44 -12.77 -5.45 1.06
CA ALA A 44 -11.83 -6.49 0.64
C ALA A 44 -10.73 -5.97 -0.31
N HIS A 45 -10.57 -4.65 -0.49
CA HIS A 45 -9.70 -4.05 -1.51
C HIS A 45 -8.22 -3.95 -1.08
N GLY A 46 -7.76 -4.82 -0.20
CA GLY A 46 -6.37 -4.79 0.28
C GLY A 46 -6.08 -5.87 1.32
N TRP A 47 -4.98 -5.70 2.00
CA TRP A 47 -4.54 -6.55 3.10
C TRP A 47 -4.61 -5.79 4.42
N GLU A 48 -4.98 -6.48 5.48
CA GLU A 48 -4.98 -5.98 6.84
C GLU A 48 -3.71 -6.41 7.57
N ILE A 49 -3.06 -5.47 8.25
CA ILE A 49 -1.99 -5.74 9.21
C ILE A 49 -2.62 -5.66 10.59
N LEU A 50 -2.46 -6.71 11.38
CA LEU A 50 -3.15 -6.87 12.65
C LEU A 50 -2.26 -6.43 13.81
N SER A 51 -2.88 -5.99 14.91
CA SER A 51 -2.17 -5.68 16.15
C SER A 51 -1.51 -6.93 16.72
N PRO A 52 -0.20 -6.92 17.00
CA PRO A 52 0.50 -8.09 17.57
C PRO A 52 0.17 -8.29 19.05
N CYS A 53 -0.36 -7.28 19.72
CA CYS A 53 -0.66 -7.30 21.15
C CYS A 53 -1.86 -6.42 21.49
N ASP A 54 -2.35 -6.57 22.71
CA ASP A 54 -3.28 -5.61 23.29
C ASP A 54 -2.54 -4.30 23.61
N ALA A 55 -3.12 -3.18 23.24
CA ALA A 55 -2.63 -1.85 23.55
C ALA A 55 -3.78 -0.95 24.01
N GLU A 56 -3.50 -0.07 24.96
CA GLU A 56 -4.40 0.97 25.40
C GLU A 56 -3.73 2.34 25.22
N ALA A 57 -4.46 3.29 24.66
CA ALA A 57 -4.00 4.65 24.49
C ALA A 57 -5.00 5.64 25.11
N TYR A 58 -4.46 6.72 25.66
CA TYR A 58 -5.24 7.81 26.26
C TYR A 58 -4.59 9.13 25.93
N TRP A 59 -5.38 10.11 25.45
CA TRP A 59 -4.90 11.45 25.16
C TRP A 59 -5.47 12.46 26.15
N THR A 60 -4.59 13.21 26.83
CA THR A 60 -4.96 14.26 27.81
C THR A 60 -5.52 15.53 27.18
N GLY A 61 -5.31 15.73 25.87
CA GLY A 61 -5.71 16.92 25.11
C GLY A 61 -4.61 17.96 24.91
N GLN A 62 -3.42 17.76 25.49
CA GLN A 62 -2.27 18.63 25.27
C GLN A 62 -1.53 18.27 23.98
N SER A 63 -0.59 19.13 23.56
CA SER A 63 0.03 19.04 22.22
C SER A 63 1.24 18.11 22.15
N GLY A 64 1.99 17.95 23.24
CA GLY A 64 3.22 17.16 23.21
C GLY A 64 3.01 15.67 23.06
N PRO A 65 4.06 14.91 22.66
CA PRO A 65 3.99 13.46 22.59
C PRO A 65 3.67 12.79 23.93
N GLU A 66 4.12 13.36 25.04
CA GLU A 66 3.87 12.91 26.41
C GLU A 66 2.39 12.98 26.80
N ALA A 67 1.60 13.78 26.09
CA ALA A 67 0.17 13.90 26.30
C ALA A 67 -0.63 12.67 25.84
N VAL A 68 0.00 11.77 25.08
CA VAL A 68 -0.58 10.49 24.67
C VAL A 68 0.08 9.37 25.47
N ILE A 69 -0.65 8.85 26.43
CA ILE A 69 -0.21 7.76 27.29
C ILE A 69 -0.56 6.44 26.61
N VAL A 70 0.44 5.63 26.32
CA VAL A 70 0.28 4.31 25.68
C VAL A 70 0.72 3.22 26.65
N LYS A 71 -0.09 2.20 26.79
CA LYS A 71 0.20 0.98 27.56
C LYS A 71 0.04 -0.24 26.65
N ASN A 72 1.13 -0.98 26.47
CA ASN A 72 1.12 -2.25 25.76
C ASN A 72 1.05 -3.41 26.73
N ALA A 73 0.53 -4.56 26.29
CA ALA A 73 0.47 -5.76 27.11
C ALA A 73 1.88 -6.19 27.57
N PRO A 74 2.01 -6.79 28.78
CA PRO A 74 3.28 -7.32 29.26
C PRO A 74 3.88 -8.35 28.29
N GLY A 75 5.21 -8.36 28.15
CA GLY A 75 5.91 -9.28 27.26
C GLY A 75 5.90 -8.90 25.78
N THR A 76 5.27 -7.79 25.42
CA THR A 76 5.28 -7.27 24.05
C THR A 76 6.69 -6.80 23.70
N GLN A 77 7.20 -7.22 22.54
CA GLN A 77 8.47 -6.72 22.03
C GLN A 77 8.36 -5.21 21.78
N LYS A 78 9.35 -4.44 22.21
CA LYS A 78 9.35 -2.96 22.09
C LYS A 78 9.10 -2.47 20.66
N GLN A 79 9.54 -3.21 19.67
CA GLN A 79 9.39 -2.89 18.25
C GLN A 79 7.94 -3.03 17.73
N ASN A 80 7.08 -3.80 18.42
CA ASN A 80 5.69 -4.06 18.05
C ASN A 80 4.70 -3.18 18.81
N ALA A 81 5.21 -2.34 19.68
CA ALA A 81 4.38 -1.57 20.57
C ALA A 81 3.79 -0.33 19.89
N ALA A 82 2.57 -0.01 20.27
CA ALA A 82 2.02 1.32 20.03
C ALA A 82 2.82 2.34 20.86
N VAL A 83 3.14 3.48 20.25
CA VAL A 83 3.91 4.57 20.88
C VAL A 83 3.28 5.91 20.56
N SER A 84 3.74 6.96 21.23
CA SER A 84 3.41 8.35 20.87
C SER A 84 4.68 9.02 20.32
N LEU A 85 4.63 9.48 19.07
CA LEU A 85 5.75 10.15 18.41
C LEU A 85 5.41 11.59 17.97
N PHE A 86 4.25 11.79 17.37
CA PHE A 86 3.86 13.05 16.73
C PHE A 86 3.32 14.09 17.71
N GLY A 87 2.89 13.66 18.89
CA GLY A 87 2.05 14.52 19.74
C GLY A 87 0.65 14.73 19.16
N GLN A 88 -0.02 15.80 19.59
CA GLN A 88 -1.35 16.18 19.13
C GLN A 88 -2.39 15.03 19.12
N GLY A 89 -2.29 14.11 20.08
CA GLY A 89 -3.20 12.96 20.14
C GLY A 89 -3.00 11.97 19.01
N THR A 90 -1.76 11.65 18.64
CA THR A 90 -1.45 10.65 17.62
C THR A 90 -0.80 9.42 18.24
N VAL A 91 -1.37 8.24 17.96
CA VAL A 91 -0.79 6.94 18.29
C VAL A 91 -0.13 6.36 17.04
N THR A 92 1.09 5.86 17.18
CA THR A 92 1.90 5.30 16.10
C THR A 92 2.14 3.82 16.34
N PHE A 93 1.89 3.00 15.34
CA PHE A 93 2.25 1.58 15.31
C PHE A 93 3.42 1.37 14.34
N HIS A 94 4.49 0.76 14.81
CA HIS A 94 5.58 0.31 13.95
C HIS A 94 5.15 -0.94 13.20
N ILE A 95 5.25 -0.91 11.87
CA ILE A 95 4.97 -2.07 11.02
C ILE A 95 6.23 -2.89 10.87
N GLN A 96 6.16 -4.16 11.32
CA GLN A 96 7.30 -5.08 11.38
C GLN A 96 7.47 -5.88 10.10
N ALA A 97 7.62 -5.18 9.00
CA ALA A 97 7.91 -5.75 7.70
C ALA A 97 8.48 -4.70 6.77
N LEU A 98 9.25 -5.14 5.79
CA LEU A 98 9.60 -4.35 4.62
C LEU A 98 8.74 -4.82 3.46
N PHE A 99 7.83 -3.98 3.04
CA PHE A 99 7.01 -4.26 1.86
C PHE A 99 7.75 -3.83 0.59
N ARG A 100 7.61 -4.63 -0.45
CA ARG A 100 8.16 -4.35 -1.78
C ARG A 100 7.06 -4.50 -2.82
N THR A 101 6.69 -3.39 -3.42
CA THR A 101 5.79 -3.34 -4.59
C THR A 101 6.58 -3.49 -5.89
N PRO A 102 5.93 -3.84 -7.01
CA PRO A 102 6.57 -3.80 -8.32
C PRO A 102 7.09 -2.38 -8.65
N PRO A 103 8.11 -2.23 -9.51
CA PRO A 103 8.58 -0.93 -9.97
C PRO A 103 7.45 -0.04 -10.48
N GLY A 104 7.42 1.22 -10.06
CA GLY A 104 6.38 2.20 -10.42
C GLY A 104 5.07 2.05 -9.64
N TRP A 105 5.06 1.27 -8.55
CA TRP A 105 3.93 1.14 -7.67
C TRP A 105 4.29 1.58 -6.25
N ASP A 106 3.39 2.35 -5.66
CA ASP A 106 3.44 2.76 -4.26
C ASP A 106 2.51 1.90 -3.42
N LEU A 107 2.65 1.98 -2.11
CA LEU A 107 1.73 1.36 -1.18
C LEU A 107 0.87 2.43 -0.50
N PHE A 108 -0.44 2.42 -0.76
CA PHE A 108 -1.39 3.21 0.01
C PHE A 108 -1.63 2.55 1.35
N ILE A 109 -1.46 3.29 2.44
CA ILE A 109 -1.67 2.84 3.81
C ILE A 109 -2.80 3.64 4.45
N THR A 110 -3.69 2.97 5.19
CA THR A 110 -4.83 3.59 5.88
C THR A 110 -5.38 2.64 6.96
N GLY A 111 -6.51 2.96 7.57
CA GLY A 111 -7.30 2.01 8.34
C GLY A 111 -8.21 1.16 7.46
N SER A 112 -8.67 0.02 7.96
CA SER A 112 -9.59 -0.85 7.22
C SER A 112 -10.85 -0.08 6.83
N PRO A 113 -11.23 -0.06 5.54
CA PRO A 113 -12.44 0.62 5.07
C PRO A 113 -13.68 0.17 5.83
N ASN A 114 -14.56 1.11 6.12
CA ASN A 114 -15.84 0.85 6.79
C ASN A 114 -15.71 0.13 8.16
N ARG A 115 -14.60 0.30 8.86
CA ARG A 115 -14.37 -0.18 10.22
C ARG A 115 -14.18 1.02 11.17
N PRO A 116 -15.26 1.69 11.56
CA PRO A 116 -15.17 2.83 12.48
C PRO A 116 -14.67 2.39 13.85
N LYS A 117 -13.86 3.24 14.48
CA LYS A 117 -13.40 3.08 15.85
C LYS A 117 -13.69 4.37 16.60
N ASP A 118 -14.45 4.25 17.70
CA ASP A 118 -14.88 5.41 18.45
C ASP A 118 -13.71 6.17 19.06
N GLY A 119 -13.75 7.50 18.97
CA GLY A 119 -12.77 8.40 19.59
C GLY A 119 -11.39 8.47 18.92
N ILE A 120 -11.17 7.71 17.83
CA ILE A 120 -9.89 7.72 17.10
C ILE A 120 -10.14 7.38 15.62
N MET A 121 -9.33 7.92 14.72
CA MET A 121 -9.40 7.65 13.29
C MET A 121 -8.02 7.33 12.72
N PRO A 122 -7.91 6.42 11.75
CA PRO A 122 -6.66 6.17 11.07
C PRO A 122 -6.26 7.34 10.18
N LEU A 123 -4.97 7.61 10.10
CA LEU A 123 -4.40 8.50 9.09
C LEU A 123 -4.03 7.69 7.85
N SER A 124 -4.01 8.36 6.70
CA SER A 124 -3.62 7.73 5.45
C SER A 124 -2.27 8.28 4.97
N GLY A 125 -1.53 7.46 4.23
CA GLY A 125 -0.27 7.82 3.62
C GLY A 125 -0.03 7.04 2.34
N VAL A 126 0.91 7.52 1.54
CA VAL A 126 1.43 6.84 0.35
C VAL A 126 2.93 6.62 0.56
N VAL A 127 3.38 5.40 0.42
CA VAL A 127 4.78 5.01 0.67
C VAL A 127 5.36 4.40 -0.60
N GLU A 128 6.47 4.96 -1.07
CA GLU A 128 7.22 4.41 -2.20
C GLU A 128 7.97 3.15 -1.76
N THR A 129 7.35 2.01 -1.92
CA THR A 129 7.88 0.71 -1.47
C THR A 129 8.60 -0.08 -2.56
N ASP A 130 8.65 0.40 -3.78
CA ASP A 130 9.35 -0.26 -4.89
C ASP A 130 10.88 -0.13 -4.81
N TRP A 131 11.40 0.86 -4.11
CA TRP A 131 12.85 1.11 -3.95
C TRP A 131 13.28 1.28 -2.49
N SER A 132 12.38 1.76 -1.61
CA SER A 132 12.71 2.18 -0.25
C SER A 132 13.12 0.99 0.64
N PRO A 133 14.28 1.06 1.34
CA PRO A 133 14.71 0.02 2.28
C PRO A 133 14.14 0.22 3.70
N TYR A 134 13.15 1.09 3.85
CA TYR A 134 12.62 1.47 5.17
C TYR A 134 11.28 0.79 5.44
N SER A 135 11.06 0.38 6.70
CA SER A 135 9.72 0.09 7.20
C SER A 135 8.93 1.40 7.35
N PHE A 136 7.62 1.29 7.42
CA PHE A 136 6.75 2.44 7.68
C PHE A 136 6.01 2.30 9.01
N THR A 137 5.32 3.36 9.39
CA THR A 137 4.47 3.38 10.58
C THR A 137 3.02 3.63 10.19
N MET A 138 2.10 3.06 10.94
CA MET A 138 0.68 3.38 10.86
C MET A 138 0.29 4.31 12.00
N ASN A 139 -0.37 5.40 11.66
CA ASN A 139 -0.72 6.43 12.61
C ASN A 139 -2.24 6.54 12.79
N TRP A 140 -2.67 6.74 14.03
CA TRP A 140 -4.06 6.94 14.40
C TRP A 140 -4.20 8.24 15.19
N LYS A 141 -5.14 9.08 14.80
CA LYS A 141 -5.42 10.39 15.39
C LYS A 141 -6.61 10.32 16.32
N PHE A 142 -6.45 10.69 17.59
CA PHE A 142 -7.59 10.88 18.48
C PHE A 142 -8.52 11.97 17.95
N THR A 143 -9.80 11.72 17.94
CA THR A 143 -10.86 12.67 17.56
C THR A 143 -11.43 13.41 18.76
N ARG A 144 -11.18 12.90 19.96
CA ARG A 144 -11.56 13.53 21.22
C ARG A 144 -10.57 13.23 22.34
N ARG A 145 -10.38 14.21 23.22
CA ARG A 145 -9.52 14.10 24.41
C ARG A 145 -10.22 13.32 25.53
N ASN A 146 -9.46 12.92 26.52
CA ASN A 146 -9.94 12.26 27.74
C ASN A 146 -10.75 10.98 27.48
N HIS A 147 -10.40 10.26 26.44
CA HIS A 147 -11.02 9.00 26.06
C HIS A 147 -9.97 7.90 25.96
N ARG A 148 -10.32 6.70 26.47
CA ARG A 148 -9.44 5.53 26.36
C ARG A 148 -9.79 4.73 25.13
N ILE A 149 -8.78 4.41 24.35
CA ILE A 149 -8.89 3.57 23.17
C ILE A 149 -8.16 2.28 23.43
N LYS A 150 -8.79 1.15 23.12
CA LYS A 150 -8.17 -0.17 23.17
C LYS A 150 -8.00 -0.72 21.78
N PHE A 151 -6.83 -1.25 21.49
CA PHE A 151 -6.55 -2.08 20.34
C PHE A 151 -6.30 -3.50 20.85
N GLN A 152 -7.07 -4.45 20.36
CA GLN A 152 -6.94 -5.85 20.76
C GLN A 152 -5.93 -6.56 19.87
N ARG A 153 -5.26 -7.58 20.41
CA ARG A 153 -4.44 -8.48 19.59
C ARG A 153 -5.29 -9.07 18.47
N GLY A 154 -4.77 -9.04 17.23
CA GLY A 154 -5.49 -9.51 16.05
C GLY A 154 -6.49 -8.51 15.47
N GLU A 155 -6.68 -7.35 16.09
CA GLU A 155 -7.47 -6.25 15.51
C GLU A 155 -6.68 -5.60 14.36
N PRO A 156 -7.33 -5.28 13.21
CA PRO A 156 -6.67 -4.56 12.14
C PRO A 156 -6.24 -3.15 12.57
N ILE A 157 -4.96 -2.88 12.51
CA ILE A 157 -4.37 -1.57 12.80
C ILE A 157 -3.93 -0.81 11.55
N CYS A 158 -3.74 -1.52 10.45
CA CYS A 158 -3.35 -0.93 9.18
C CYS A 158 -4.01 -1.71 8.03
N PHE A 159 -4.35 -1.00 6.97
CA PHE A 159 -4.86 -1.56 5.72
C PHE A 159 -3.99 -1.04 4.59
N VAL A 160 -3.58 -1.93 3.69
CA VAL A 160 -2.63 -1.60 2.63
C VAL A 160 -3.10 -2.14 1.28
N PHE A 161 -2.84 -1.39 0.22
CA PHE A 161 -3.00 -1.85 -1.15
C PHE A 161 -2.07 -1.10 -2.10
N PRO A 162 -1.51 -1.75 -3.13
CA PRO A 162 -0.67 -1.10 -4.12
C PRO A 162 -1.46 -0.12 -5.00
N VAL A 163 -0.84 1.03 -5.30
CA VAL A 163 -1.36 2.04 -6.24
C VAL A 163 -0.29 2.36 -7.27
N GLN A 164 -0.69 2.55 -8.52
CA GLN A 164 0.26 2.86 -9.58
C GLN A 164 0.71 4.32 -9.50
N ARG A 165 2.03 4.53 -9.37
CA ARG A 165 2.64 5.87 -9.36
C ARG A 165 2.39 6.60 -10.68
N GLY A 166 2.10 7.88 -10.62
CA GLY A 166 1.85 8.71 -11.79
C GLY A 166 0.53 8.41 -12.51
N ALA A 167 -0.34 7.53 -11.98
CA ALA A 167 -1.62 7.27 -12.62
C ALA A 167 -2.55 8.50 -12.55
N LEU A 168 -2.56 9.17 -11.40
CA LEU A 168 -3.42 10.35 -11.17
C LEU A 168 -2.95 11.55 -11.99
N GLU A 169 -1.65 11.76 -12.12
CA GLU A 169 -1.05 12.87 -12.87
C GLU A 169 -1.28 12.75 -14.38
N ARG A 170 -1.57 11.55 -14.89
CA ARG A 170 -1.91 11.32 -16.30
C ARG A 170 -3.38 11.53 -16.62
N MET A 171 -4.22 11.70 -15.61
CA MET A 171 -5.65 11.96 -15.82
C MET A 171 -5.87 13.42 -16.23
N ASP A 172 -6.73 13.63 -17.21
CA ASP A 172 -7.21 14.95 -17.63
C ASP A 172 -8.69 15.10 -17.21
N PRO A 173 -8.97 15.53 -15.95
CA PRO A 173 -10.33 15.61 -15.43
C PRO A 173 -11.12 16.72 -16.11
N LYS A 174 -12.32 16.39 -16.59
CA LYS A 174 -13.23 17.31 -17.29
C LYS A 174 -14.62 17.25 -16.69
N VAL A 175 -15.29 18.40 -16.66
CA VAL A 175 -16.72 18.51 -16.40
C VAL A 175 -17.41 18.70 -17.75
N VAL A 176 -18.38 17.84 -18.03
CA VAL A 176 -19.13 17.84 -19.30
C VAL A 176 -20.61 17.78 -18.96
N ASP A 177 -21.44 18.54 -19.68
CA ASP A 177 -22.88 18.48 -19.52
C ASP A 177 -23.44 17.15 -20.04
N LEU A 178 -24.39 16.56 -19.28
CA LEU A 178 -24.93 15.24 -19.60
C LEU A 178 -25.60 15.21 -21.00
N GLU A 179 -26.18 16.32 -21.40
CA GLU A 179 -26.81 16.50 -22.70
C GLU A 179 -25.85 16.36 -23.90
N GLU A 180 -24.55 16.57 -23.68
CA GLU A 180 -23.51 16.32 -24.68
C GLU A 180 -23.30 14.84 -25.01
N ASN A 181 -23.86 13.92 -24.17
CA ASN A 181 -23.87 12.49 -24.43
C ASN A 181 -25.30 11.93 -24.39
N PRO A 182 -26.05 12.02 -25.50
CA PRO A 182 -27.47 11.64 -25.55
C PRO A 182 -27.73 10.18 -25.18
N ALA A 183 -26.80 9.27 -25.47
CA ALA A 183 -26.93 7.85 -25.12
C ALA A 183 -26.86 7.67 -23.59
N LEU A 184 -25.88 8.27 -22.94
CA LEU A 184 -25.73 8.23 -21.48
C LEU A 184 -26.91 8.94 -20.81
N GLU A 185 -27.39 10.05 -21.36
CA GLU A 185 -28.55 10.78 -20.85
C GLU A 185 -29.82 9.92 -20.89
N ALA A 186 -30.05 9.22 -22.00
CA ALA A 186 -31.19 8.31 -22.15
C ALA A 186 -31.14 7.17 -21.12
N ASP A 187 -29.97 6.53 -20.94
CA ASP A 187 -29.78 5.49 -19.95
C ASP A 187 -29.98 6.01 -18.51
N TYR A 188 -29.47 7.20 -18.21
CA TYR A 188 -29.68 7.84 -16.90
C TYR A 188 -31.15 8.13 -16.64
N LYS A 189 -31.87 8.70 -17.60
CA LYS A 189 -33.32 8.99 -17.48
C LYS A 189 -34.13 7.70 -17.28
N ALA A 190 -33.81 6.64 -18.02
CA ALA A 190 -34.45 5.32 -17.86
C ALA A 190 -34.16 4.73 -16.47
N TRP A 191 -32.92 4.84 -15.98
CA TRP A 191 -32.55 4.40 -14.63
C TRP A 191 -33.29 5.22 -13.56
N SER A 192 -33.29 6.56 -13.67
CA SER A 192 -33.95 7.44 -12.72
C SER A 192 -35.45 7.11 -12.59
N LYS A 193 -36.14 7.00 -13.73
CA LYS A 193 -37.56 6.59 -13.75
C LYS A 193 -37.78 5.24 -13.08
N SER A 194 -36.98 4.23 -13.41
CA SER A 194 -37.05 2.90 -12.81
C SER A 194 -36.79 2.96 -11.30
N ARG A 195 -35.92 3.87 -10.84
CA ARG A 195 -35.63 4.07 -9.43
C ARG A 195 -36.79 4.71 -8.69
N ASP A 196 -37.43 5.71 -9.27
CA ASP A 196 -38.60 6.39 -8.69
C ASP A 196 -39.79 5.43 -8.56
N GLU A 197 -40.07 4.64 -9.60
CA GLU A 197 -41.10 3.60 -9.58
C GLU A 197 -40.82 2.54 -8.51
N PHE A 198 -39.58 2.11 -8.39
CA PHE A 198 -39.15 1.17 -7.35
C PHE A 198 -39.36 1.75 -5.96
N GLN A 199 -38.98 3.01 -5.71
CA GLN A 199 -39.16 3.66 -4.41
C GLN A 199 -40.61 3.86 -4.05
N ALA A 200 -41.47 4.24 -5.00
CA ALA A 200 -42.89 4.37 -4.80
C ALA A 200 -43.55 3.06 -4.36
N ASN A 201 -43.06 1.93 -4.82
CA ASN A 201 -43.60 0.59 -4.55
C ASN A 201 -42.90 -0.13 -3.39
N ILE A 202 -41.85 0.43 -2.77
CA ILE A 202 -41.06 -0.26 -1.75
C ILE A 202 -41.85 -0.60 -0.51
N ALA A 203 -42.84 0.23 -0.15
CA ALA A 203 -43.73 0.01 1.02
C ALA A 203 -44.63 -1.22 0.85
N SER A 204 -44.96 -1.60 -0.40
CA SER A 204 -45.78 -2.77 -0.72
C SER A 204 -44.96 -4.05 -0.93
N ALA A 205 -43.64 -3.98 -0.86
CA ALA A 205 -42.77 -5.12 -1.03
C ALA A 205 -42.97 -6.17 0.06
N ARG A 206 -43.24 -7.41 -0.34
CA ARG A 206 -43.59 -8.55 0.52
C ARG A 206 -42.37 -9.33 0.99
N SER A 207 -41.23 -9.16 0.32
CA SER A 207 -40.01 -9.89 0.61
C SER A 207 -38.78 -8.97 0.62
N PRO A 208 -37.69 -9.34 1.33
CA PRO A 208 -36.42 -8.65 1.27
C PRO A 208 -35.85 -8.52 -0.15
N ALA A 209 -36.12 -9.51 -1.00
CA ALA A 209 -35.66 -9.51 -2.39
C ALA A 209 -36.32 -8.41 -3.21
N GLU A 210 -37.60 -8.13 -2.96
CA GLU A 210 -38.36 -7.06 -3.62
C GLU A 210 -37.94 -5.66 -3.16
N ARG A 211 -37.29 -5.54 -2.02
CA ARG A 211 -36.73 -4.30 -1.47
C ARG A 211 -35.33 -3.98 -1.97
N TRP A 212 -34.85 -4.67 -3.00
CA TRP A 212 -33.50 -4.48 -3.53
C TRP A 212 -33.48 -4.43 -5.05
N GLN A 213 -33.17 -3.27 -5.60
CA GLN A 213 -32.93 -3.07 -7.02
C GLN A 213 -31.50 -3.50 -7.37
N LYS A 214 -31.33 -4.70 -7.94
CA LYS A 214 -30.06 -5.42 -8.06
C LYS A 214 -29.24 -5.06 -9.31
N ARG A 215 -29.66 -4.11 -10.16
CA ARG A 215 -29.02 -3.87 -11.48
C ARG A 215 -27.52 -3.60 -11.34
N TYR A 216 -27.12 -2.63 -10.53
CA TYR A 216 -25.72 -2.35 -10.28
C TYR A 216 -24.96 -3.55 -9.71
N TYR A 217 -25.53 -4.24 -8.72
CA TYR A 217 -24.93 -5.43 -8.13
C TYR A 217 -24.69 -6.54 -9.17
N ARG A 218 -25.57 -6.65 -10.17
CA ARG A 218 -25.47 -7.63 -11.26
C ARG A 218 -24.61 -7.15 -12.42
N GLY A 219 -24.17 -5.89 -12.41
CA GLY A 219 -23.41 -5.28 -13.50
C GLY A 219 -24.24 -5.06 -14.77
N VAL A 220 -25.54 -4.83 -14.64
CA VAL A 220 -26.48 -4.74 -15.75
C VAL A 220 -26.92 -3.29 -15.94
N GLY A 221 -26.76 -2.76 -17.16
CA GLY A 221 -27.25 -1.45 -17.58
C GLY A 221 -28.77 -1.39 -17.78
N MET A 222 -29.28 -0.29 -18.31
CA MET A 222 -30.70 -0.12 -18.60
C MET A 222 -31.09 -0.71 -19.95
N ALA A 223 -30.22 -0.56 -20.93
CA ALA A 223 -30.44 -1.03 -22.32
C ALA A 223 -30.07 -2.51 -22.53
N ASP A 224 -29.23 -3.08 -21.68
CA ASP A 224 -28.75 -4.46 -21.82
C ASP A 224 -29.04 -5.27 -20.54
N GLU A 225 -29.50 -6.50 -20.71
CA GLU A 225 -29.71 -7.44 -19.60
C GLU A 225 -28.48 -8.30 -19.30
N HIS A 226 -27.43 -8.23 -20.11
CA HIS A 226 -26.20 -8.95 -19.91
C HIS A 226 -25.25 -8.18 -19.01
N PRO A 227 -24.59 -8.86 -18.04
CA PRO A 227 -23.59 -8.21 -17.21
C PRO A 227 -22.39 -7.73 -18.03
N VAL A 228 -21.83 -6.59 -17.65
CA VAL A 228 -20.54 -6.13 -18.15
C VAL A 228 -19.47 -7.19 -17.85
N ALA A 229 -18.65 -7.55 -18.86
CA ALA A 229 -17.71 -8.68 -18.79
C ALA A 229 -16.76 -8.63 -17.58
N ASP A 230 -16.27 -7.44 -17.23
CA ASP A 230 -15.32 -7.25 -16.12
C ASP A 230 -15.98 -6.84 -14.80
N HIS A 231 -17.32 -6.91 -14.72
CA HIS A 231 -18.03 -6.56 -13.51
C HIS A 231 -17.68 -7.49 -12.35
N ARG A 232 -17.37 -6.92 -11.18
CA ARG A 232 -16.96 -7.66 -9.99
C ARG A 232 -17.98 -7.54 -8.88
N THR A 233 -18.46 -8.68 -8.40
CA THR A 233 -19.31 -8.76 -7.20
C THR A 233 -18.52 -9.18 -5.97
N ARG A 234 -17.29 -9.63 -6.14
CA ARG A 234 -16.38 -10.06 -5.07
C ARG A 234 -14.94 -9.76 -5.47
N LEU A 235 -14.13 -9.44 -4.48
CA LEU A 235 -12.69 -9.37 -4.59
C LEU A 235 -12.09 -10.47 -3.69
N ARG A 236 -11.19 -11.29 -4.25
CA ARG A 236 -10.50 -12.35 -3.52
C ARG A 236 -9.00 -12.17 -3.71
N LEU A 237 -8.35 -11.60 -2.73
CA LEU A 237 -6.91 -11.44 -2.73
C LEU A 237 -6.25 -12.73 -2.19
N LYS A 238 -5.06 -13.01 -2.69
CA LYS A 238 -4.24 -14.10 -2.18
C LYS A 238 -3.62 -13.69 -0.84
N PRO A 239 -3.48 -14.62 0.12
CA PRO A 239 -2.69 -14.37 1.32
C PRO A 239 -1.20 -14.28 0.96
N PHE A 240 -0.42 -13.62 1.80
CA PHE A 240 1.02 -13.77 1.76
C PHE A 240 1.38 -15.20 2.17
N VAL A 241 2.20 -15.85 1.38
CA VAL A 241 2.70 -17.20 1.62
C VAL A 241 4.22 -17.18 1.63
N ALA A 242 4.84 -18.12 2.34
CA ALA A 242 6.29 -18.29 2.28
C ALA A 242 6.70 -18.55 0.82
N GLY A 243 7.70 -17.87 0.36
CA GLY A 243 8.20 -17.98 -1.00
C GLY A 243 9.63 -17.44 -1.11
N GLU A 244 10.30 -17.82 -2.17
CA GLU A 244 11.55 -17.19 -2.55
C GLU A 244 11.24 -15.85 -3.26
N PRO A 245 12.02 -14.78 -3.01
CA PRO A 245 11.88 -13.57 -3.79
C PRO A 245 12.15 -13.92 -5.26
N ALA A 246 11.30 -13.47 -6.17
CA ALA A 246 11.65 -13.48 -7.57
C ALA A 246 13.02 -12.80 -7.72
N ALA A 247 13.91 -13.38 -8.52
CA ALA A 247 15.19 -12.73 -8.83
C ALA A 247 14.88 -11.28 -9.20
N GLU A 248 15.47 -10.33 -8.46
CA GLU A 248 15.23 -8.90 -8.72
C GLU A 248 15.46 -8.68 -10.21
N ALA A 249 14.39 -8.40 -10.94
CA ALA A 249 14.53 -7.92 -12.29
C ALA A 249 15.34 -6.63 -12.19
N VAL A 250 16.57 -6.66 -12.67
CA VAL A 250 17.37 -5.44 -12.78
C VAL A 250 16.50 -4.46 -13.57
N PRO A 251 16.10 -3.31 -12.99
CA PRO A 251 15.26 -2.40 -13.72
C PRO A 251 15.93 -2.06 -15.04
N THR A 252 15.29 -2.41 -16.15
CA THR A 252 15.77 -2.01 -17.46
C THR A 252 15.59 -0.50 -17.55
N MET A 253 16.66 0.23 -17.25
CA MET A 253 16.65 1.68 -17.38
C MET A 253 16.88 2.02 -18.83
N THR A 254 15.95 2.72 -19.44
CA THR A 254 16.13 3.31 -20.76
C THR A 254 16.66 4.73 -20.59
N PHE A 255 17.82 5.00 -21.12
CA PHE A 255 18.39 6.33 -21.18
C PHE A 255 18.34 6.79 -22.64
N ASP A 256 18.08 8.07 -22.85
CA ASP A 256 18.38 8.70 -24.12
C ASP A 256 19.90 8.75 -24.35
N GLU A 257 20.33 9.04 -25.57
CA GLU A 257 21.73 9.06 -25.93
C GLU A 257 22.56 10.04 -25.07
N ALA A 258 21.99 11.17 -24.72
CA ALA A 258 22.60 12.17 -23.85
C ALA A 258 22.75 11.68 -22.40
N GLY A 259 21.74 10.99 -21.87
CA GLY A 259 21.76 10.36 -20.55
C GLY A 259 22.82 9.27 -20.46
N LEU A 260 22.90 8.42 -21.49
CA LEU A 260 23.91 7.37 -21.56
C LEU A 260 25.33 7.94 -21.62
N ALA A 261 25.54 8.99 -22.41
CA ALA A 261 26.83 9.68 -22.51
C ALA A 261 27.27 10.28 -21.16
N ARG A 262 26.35 10.88 -20.40
CA ARG A 262 26.64 11.40 -19.05
C ARG A 262 27.04 10.30 -18.06
N ILE A 263 26.36 9.15 -18.11
CA ILE A 263 26.66 8.02 -17.22
C ILE A 263 28.01 7.41 -17.54
N ILE A 264 28.30 7.18 -18.81
CA ILE A 264 29.60 6.68 -19.26
C ILE A 264 30.74 7.66 -18.90
N GLY A 265 30.50 8.96 -19.08
CA GLY A 265 31.45 10.01 -18.71
C GLY A 265 31.75 10.01 -17.21
N ALA A 266 30.71 9.91 -16.35
CA ALA A 266 30.87 9.86 -14.90
C ALA A 266 31.63 8.59 -14.45
N ALA A 267 31.26 7.42 -15.00
CA ALA A 267 31.95 6.17 -14.70
C ALA A 267 33.43 6.19 -15.12
N THR A 268 33.71 6.71 -16.32
CA THR A 268 35.08 6.83 -16.83
C THR A 268 35.94 7.79 -16.00
N ALA A 269 35.38 8.93 -15.57
CA ALA A 269 36.06 9.88 -14.70
C ALA A 269 36.40 9.26 -13.35
N ALA A 270 35.44 8.63 -12.71
CA ALA A 270 35.62 7.95 -11.42
C ALA A 270 36.67 6.83 -11.51
N ALA A 271 36.65 6.03 -12.57
CA ALA A 271 37.65 4.97 -12.79
C ALA A 271 39.07 5.54 -12.96
N ARG A 272 39.24 6.67 -13.66
CA ARG A 272 40.54 7.33 -13.83
C ARG A 272 41.12 7.90 -12.53
N GLU A 273 40.24 8.28 -11.61
CA GLU A 273 40.61 8.83 -10.30
C GLU A 273 40.83 7.72 -9.25
N GLY A 274 40.62 6.44 -9.59
CA GLY A 274 40.76 5.31 -8.68
C GLY A 274 39.68 5.31 -7.60
N ALA A 275 38.49 5.78 -7.94
CA ALA A 275 37.38 5.90 -7.01
C ALA A 275 36.97 4.56 -6.41
N THR A 276 36.64 4.55 -5.14
CA THR A 276 36.00 3.41 -4.45
C THR A 276 34.62 3.13 -5.01
N ALA A 277 34.09 1.93 -4.78
CA ALA A 277 32.71 1.58 -5.17
C ALA A 277 31.68 2.58 -4.63
N ALA A 278 31.87 3.10 -3.43
CA ALA A 278 30.97 4.11 -2.84
C ALA A 278 31.01 5.45 -3.61
N GLU A 279 32.20 5.90 -3.98
CA GLU A 279 32.39 7.13 -4.77
C GLU A 279 31.86 6.98 -6.18
N LEU A 280 32.07 5.82 -6.82
CA LEU A 280 31.50 5.49 -8.12
C LEU A 280 29.97 5.48 -8.06
N ALA A 281 29.37 4.89 -7.03
CA ALA A 281 27.92 4.91 -6.84
C ALA A 281 27.36 6.33 -6.74
N VAL A 282 28.05 7.23 -6.03
CA VAL A 282 27.69 8.65 -5.93
C VAL A 282 27.81 9.36 -7.29
N ALA A 283 28.87 9.09 -8.05
CA ALA A 283 29.06 9.67 -9.36
C ALA A 283 27.97 9.23 -10.36
N LEU A 284 27.63 7.94 -10.36
CA LEU A 284 26.56 7.38 -11.18
C LEU A 284 25.18 7.96 -10.80
N ALA A 285 24.91 8.12 -9.51
CA ALA A 285 23.65 8.72 -9.03
C ALA A 285 23.53 10.19 -9.48
N ARG A 286 24.61 10.97 -9.43
CA ARG A 286 24.64 12.36 -9.94
C ARG A 286 24.46 12.43 -11.46
N ALA A 287 24.87 11.39 -12.19
CA ALA A 287 24.66 11.30 -13.63
C ALA A 287 23.26 10.85 -14.04
N GLY A 288 22.37 10.57 -13.05
CA GLY A 288 20.98 10.22 -13.30
C GLY A 288 20.64 8.73 -13.13
N VAL A 289 21.58 7.91 -12.64
CA VAL A 289 21.29 6.51 -12.29
C VAL A 289 20.61 6.48 -10.94
N PRO A 290 19.42 5.85 -10.77
CA PRO A 290 18.78 5.73 -9.46
C PRO A 290 19.71 5.11 -8.42
N GLY A 291 19.73 5.65 -7.19
CA GLY A 291 20.73 5.34 -6.18
C GLY A 291 20.94 3.85 -5.89
N GLY A 292 19.84 3.06 -5.84
CA GLY A 292 19.95 1.61 -5.65
C GLY A 292 20.60 0.87 -6.84
N ALA A 293 20.38 1.33 -8.08
CA ALA A 293 21.03 0.78 -9.27
C ALA A 293 22.49 1.25 -9.37
N ALA A 294 22.77 2.49 -9.01
CA ALA A 294 24.13 3.03 -8.97
C ALA A 294 25.02 2.25 -8.00
N ALA A 295 24.51 1.92 -6.80
CA ALA A 295 25.23 1.11 -5.82
C ALA A 295 25.54 -0.30 -6.33
N ARG A 296 24.58 -0.97 -6.99
CA ARG A 296 24.78 -2.32 -7.57
C ARG A 296 25.79 -2.30 -8.71
N LEU A 297 25.70 -1.33 -9.63
CA LEU A 297 26.65 -1.17 -10.72
C LEU A 297 28.08 -0.92 -10.21
N ALA A 298 28.21 -0.08 -9.19
CA ALA A 298 29.51 0.21 -8.60
C ALA A 298 30.12 -1.00 -7.89
N ALA A 299 29.30 -1.82 -7.19
CA ALA A 299 29.75 -3.05 -6.57
C ALA A 299 30.21 -4.09 -7.60
N ALA A 300 29.44 -4.30 -8.68
CA ALA A 300 29.80 -5.20 -9.77
C ALA A 300 31.12 -4.80 -10.46
N CYS A 301 31.36 -3.50 -10.68
CA CYS A 301 32.61 -3.02 -11.21
C CYS A 301 33.79 -3.24 -10.25
N GLY A 302 33.57 -3.29 -8.94
CA GLY A 302 34.59 -3.57 -7.93
C GLY A 302 34.98 -5.05 -7.87
N GLU A 303 34.04 -5.96 -8.03
CA GLU A 303 34.27 -7.42 -8.01
C GLU A 303 35.06 -7.89 -9.24
N ASP A 304 34.79 -7.33 -10.42
CA ASP A 304 35.55 -7.64 -11.65
C ASP A 304 37.02 -7.14 -11.59
N ALA A 305 37.33 -6.10 -10.84
CA ALA A 305 38.69 -5.60 -10.66
C ALA A 305 39.54 -6.51 -9.78
N GLU A 306 38.98 -7.25 -8.85
CA GLU A 306 39.69 -8.25 -8.01
C GLU A 306 39.97 -9.55 -8.77
N GLN A 307 39.13 -9.91 -9.76
CA GLN A 307 39.33 -11.13 -10.55
C GLN A 307 40.37 -10.99 -11.70
N THR A 308 40.78 -9.80 -12.05
CA THR A 308 41.69 -9.54 -13.18
C THR A 308 43.17 -9.30 -12.81
N LEU A 309 43.52 -9.34 -11.52
CA LEU A 309 44.93 -9.27 -11.12
C LEU A 309 45.55 -10.66 -11.12
N PRO A 310 46.53 -10.96 -12.02
CA PRO A 310 47.30 -12.20 -11.96
C PRO A 310 48.13 -12.23 -10.67
N ALA A 311 48.12 -13.38 -9.98
CA ALA A 311 48.91 -13.59 -8.80
C ALA A 311 50.42 -13.25 -9.07
N PRO A 312 51.11 -12.57 -8.13
CA PRO A 312 52.54 -12.26 -8.34
C PRO A 312 53.34 -13.52 -8.51
N SER A 313 53.93 -13.68 -9.68
CA SER A 313 54.85 -14.78 -9.96
C SER A 313 56.06 -14.71 -9.02
N SER A 314 56.21 -15.75 -8.20
CA SER A 314 57.43 -15.98 -7.41
C SER A 314 58.59 -16.30 -8.36
N TYR A 315 59.37 -15.30 -8.72
CA TYR A 315 60.68 -15.54 -9.34
C TYR A 315 61.64 -16.05 -8.26
N GLY A 316 61.97 -17.33 -8.40
CA GLY A 316 62.98 -18.00 -7.59
C GLY A 316 64.35 -17.32 -7.68
N ARG A 317 65.01 -17.09 -6.56
CA ARG A 317 66.44 -16.87 -6.46
C ARG A 317 67.16 -18.18 -6.71
N GLY A 318 67.90 -18.27 -7.80
CA GLY A 318 68.85 -19.33 -8.04
C GLY A 318 70.05 -19.29 -7.06
N PRO A 319 70.72 -20.39 -6.86
CA PRO A 319 71.80 -20.49 -5.88
C PRO A 319 73.10 -19.85 -6.40
N GLY A 320 73.78 -19.14 -5.50
CA GLY A 320 75.14 -18.67 -5.60
C GLY A 320 75.74 -18.55 -4.20
#